data_29b51a282da426a4c640864e79ecc7bb
#
_entry.id   29b51a282da426a4c640864e79ecc7bb
#
_cell.length_a   1.000
_cell.length_b   1.000
_cell.length_c   1.000
_cell.angle_alpha   90.00
_cell.angle_beta   90.00
_cell.angle_gamma   90.00
#
_symmetry.space_group_name_H-M   'P 1'
#
loop_
_entity.id
_entity.type
_entity.pdbx_description
1 polymer ?
#
loop_
_entity_poly.entity_id
_entity_poly.type
_entity_poly.pdbx_seq_one_letter_code
_entity_poly.pdbx_strand_id
1 'polypeptide(L)'
;MRSCFVRISDEPTDVPVVCWKQLAMSKSYVVTRVFGLLAPMVLLFGGCKENVMGEQRGIVTMKGKPVTLTGTPVNVGQKAPDFEVVANDLSAVKLSSFAGKTCIIASVPSLDTSVCDIETRRFNEEAGKLGGDIVVLTISMDLPFAQKRWCGAAGIKNVQTLSDHRDVSFGSAYGVLIKELRLLARAVFVVDKAGVVRYVQIVPEIATEPDYNAVLKAVKEL
;
A
#
# COMPACT_ATOMS: atom_id res chain seq x y z
N MET A 1 5.52 49.53 -25.53
CA MET A 1 5.31 49.13 -24.13
C MET A 1 3.85 49.47 -23.77
N ARG A 2 2.98 48.48 -23.77
CA ARG A 2 1.60 48.61 -23.25
C ARG A 2 1.36 47.40 -22.33
N SER A 3 1.29 47.72 -21.04
CA SER A 3 0.98 46.81 -19.94
C SER A 3 -0.50 46.40 -20.03
N CYS A 4 -0.78 45.12 -20.11
CA CYS A 4 -2.14 44.58 -20.06
C CYS A 4 -2.40 44.15 -18.62
N PHE A 5 -3.15 44.99 -17.88
CA PHE A 5 -3.66 44.65 -16.54
C PHE A 5 -4.94 43.84 -16.75
N VAL A 6 -4.93 42.59 -16.32
CA VAL A 6 -6.16 41.77 -16.21
C VAL A 6 -6.75 42.03 -14.82
N ARG A 7 -7.93 42.63 -14.82
CA ARG A 7 -8.72 42.87 -13.59
C ARG A 7 -9.50 41.57 -13.31
N ILE A 8 -9.21 40.91 -12.20
CA ILE A 8 -10.00 39.79 -11.69
C ILE A 8 -11.18 40.42 -10.93
N SER A 9 -12.39 40.17 -11.40
CA SER A 9 -13.64 40.53 -10.74
C SER A 9 -14.00 39.44 -9.74
N ASP A 10 -14.04 39.80 -8.47
CA ASP A 10 -14.62 39.01 -7.38
C ASP A 10 -16.14 39.01 -7.52
N GLU A 11 -16.74 37.84 -7.75
CA GLU A 11 -18.15 37.59 -7.45
C GLU A 11 -18.27 36.36 -6.54
N PRO A 12 -18.95 36.49 -5.40
CA PRO A 12 -19.24 35.36 -4.54
C PRO A 12 -20.48 34.62 -5.05
N THR A 13 -20.33 33.41 -5.55
CA THR A 13 -21.47 32.53 -5.83
C THR A 13 -21.94 31.88 -4.54
N ASP A 14 -23.08 32.35 -4.04
CA ASP A 14 -23.88 31.75 -2.99
C ASP A 14 -24.31 30.34 -3.39
N VAL A 15 -23.72 29.32 -2.76
CA VAL A 15 -24.22 27.94 -2.84
C VAL A 15 -25.14 27.73 -1.65
N PRO A 16 -26.43 27.43 -1.82
CA PRO A 16 -27.31 27.18 -0.70
C PRO A 16 -26.95 25.88 0.00
N VAL A 17 -26.60 25.98 1.28
CA VAL A 17 -26.44 24.85 2.19
C VAL A 17 -27.82 24.23 2.44
N VAL A 18 -28.06 23.07 1.83
CA VAL A 18 -29.30 22.29 2.08
C VAL A 18 -29.15 21.59 3.44
N CYS A 19 -29.79 22.18 4.45
CA CYS A 19 -29.91 21.60 5.77
C CYS A 19 -30.95 20.47 5.74
N TRP A 20 -30.51 19.20 5.84
CA TRP A 20 -31.39 18.06 5.99
C TRP A 20 -31.91 18.00 7.43
N LYS A 21 -33.09 18.59 7.69
CA LYS A 21 -33.85 18.35 8.92
C LYS A 21 -34.37 16.92 8.91
N GLN A 22 -33.93 16.13 9.88
CA GLN A 22 -34.52 14.84 10.20
C GLN A 22 -35.99 15.00 10.57
N LEU A 23 -36.87 14.40 9.78
CA LEU A 23 -38.28 14.21 10.14
C LEU A 23 -38.35 13.02 11.11
N ALA A 24 -38.51 13.35 12.38
CA ALA A 24 -38.91 12.39 13.39
C ALA A 24 -40.40 12.04 13.19
N MET A 25 -40.69 10.89 12.60
CA MET A 25 -42.05 10.32 12.58
C MET A 25 -42.28 9.53 13.84
N SER A 26 -43.00 10.15 14.77
CA SER A 26 -43.64 9.47 15.91
C SER A 26 -44.71 8.52 15.40
N LYS A 27 -44.52 7.22 15.54
CA LYS A 27 -45.56 6.22 15.39
C LYS A 27 -45.90 5.65 16.79
N SER A 28 -47.03 6.11 17.31
CA SER A 28 -47.70 5.48 18.50
C SER A 28 -48.14 4.08 18.10
N TYR A 29 -47.60 3.06 18.74
CA TYR A 29 -48.10 1.70 18.65
C TYR A 29 -48.97 1.40 19.85
N VAL A 30 -50.24 1.10 19.58
CA VAL A 30 -51.22 0.55 20.53
C VAL A 30 -50.79 -0.87 20.86
N VAL A 31 -50.50 -1.11 22.14
CA VAL A 31 -50.15 -2.45 22.67
C VAL A 31 -51.43 -3.25 22.89
N THR A 32 -51.74 -4.15 21.97
CA THR A 32 -52.72 -5.21 22.23
C THR A 32 -51.98 -6.43 22.79
N ARG A 33 -52.25 -6.75 24.06
CA ARG A 33 -51.74 -7.97 24.71
C ARG A 33 -52.41 -9.19 24.09
N VAL A 34 -51.65 -10.03 23.40
CA VAL A 34 -52.00 -11.42 23.11
C VAL A 34 -50.91 -12.30 23.72
N PHE A 35 -51.30 -13.09 24.69
CA PHE A 35 -50.49 -14.17 25.29
C PHE A 35 -50.26 -15.25 24.21
N GLY A 36 -49.03 -15.50 23.81
CA GLY A 36 -48.66 -16.58 22.89
C GLY A 36 -47.17 -16.84 22.97
N LEU A 37 -46.81 -18.04 23.36
CA LEU A 37 -45.52 -18.74 23.43
C LEU A 37 -44.32 -17.99 22.77
N LEU A 38 -43.40 -17.51 23.59
CA LEU A 38 -42.10 -16.97 23.22
C LEU A 38 -41.13 -18.10 22.88
N ALA A 39 -40.88 -18.35 21.59
CA ALA A 39 -39.66 -18.99 21.15
C ALA A 39 -38.55 -17.91 21.06
N PRO A 40 -37.34 -18.13 21.62
CA PRO A 40 -36.26 -17.15 21.49
C PRO A 40 -35.74 -17.20 20.06
N MET A 41 -36.09 -16.21 19.26
CA MET A 41 -35.46 -15.94 17.96
C MET A 41 -34.07 -15.40 18.25
N VAL A 42 -33.05 -16.25 18.18
CA VAL A 42 -31.63 -15.88 18.20
C VAL A 42 -31.35 -15.10 16.93
N LEU A 43 -31.35 -13.79 17.02
CA LEU A 43 -30.83 -12.91 15.99
C LEU A 43 -29.31 -13.12 15.92
N LEU A 44 -28.86 -13.95 14.97
CA LEU A 44 -27.47 -14.00 14.55
C LEU A 44 -27.14 -12.65 13.91
N PHE A 45 -26.67 -11.71 14.73
CA PHE A 45 -25.95 -10.55 14.22
C PHE A 45 -24.66 -11.08 13.58
N GLY A 46 -24.70 -11.36 12.30
CA GLY A 46 -23.51 -11.49 11.48
C GLY A 46 -22.77 -10.15 11.54
N GLY A 47 -21.85 -10.02 12.50
CA GLY A 47 -20.98 -8.86 12.57
C GLY A 47 -20.20 -8.75 11.26
N CYS A 48 -20.54 -7.78 10.42
CA CYS A 48 -19.61 -7.28 9.43
C CYS A 48 -18.34 -6.90 10.20
N LYS A 49 -17.27 -7.69 10.05
CA LYS A 49 -15.94 -7.26 10.48
C LYS A 49 -15.58 -6.12 9.55
N GLU A 50 -15.84 -4.89 9.96
CA GLU A 50 -15.15 -3.75 9.42
C GLU A 50 -13.67 -4.03 9.64
N ASN A 51 -12.93 -4.19 8.55
CA ASN A 51 -11.46 -4.21 8.59
C ASN A 51 -11.03 -2.79 8.98
N VAL A 52 -10.96 -2.53 10.28
CA VAL A 52 -10.29 -1.35 10.81
C VAL A 52 -8.83 -1.53 10.44
N MET A 53 -8.35 -0.77 9.45
CA MET A 53 -6.93 -0.73 9.11
C MET A 53 -6.17 -0.32 10.36
N GLY A 54 -5.36 -1.26 10.88
CA GLY A 54 -4.57 -1.02 12.09
C GLY A 54 -3.58 0.13 11.85
N GLU A 55 -3.48 1.05 12.81
CA GLU A 55 -2.43 2.08 12.83
C GLU A 55 -1.28 1.62 13.72
N GLN A 56 -0.04 1.69 13.20
CA GLN A 56 1.19 1.41 13.93
C GLN A 56 2.04 2.67 13.98
N ARG A 57 2.25 3.21 15.18
CA ARG A 57 3.01 4.45 15.39
C ARG A 57 4.40 4.16 15.93
N GLY A 58 5.40 4.94 15.48
CA GLY A 58 6.74 4.90 16.05
C GLY A 58 7.60 3.72 15.64
N ILE A 59 7.12 2.85 14.74
CA ILE A 59 7.92 1.76 14.15
C ILE A 59 8.93 2.31 13.15
N VAL A 60 8.51 3.35 12.40
CA VAL A 60 9.29 3.98 11.36
C VAL A 60 9.43 5.46 11.63
N THR A 61 10.61 6.01 11.33
CA THR A 61 10.90 7.43 11.40
C THR A 61 11.31 7.97 10.04
N MET A 62 11.03 9.26 9.82
CA MET A 62 11.52 10.03 8.69
C MET A 62 12.30 11.23 9.20
N LYS A 63 13.63 11.23 8.98
CA LYS A 63 14.55 12.24 9.57
C LYS A 63 14.39 12.33 11.08
N GLY A 64 14.31 11.19 11.76
CA GLY A 64 14.13 11.08 13.21
C GLY A 64 12.73 11.41 13.74
N LYS A 65 11.77 11.77 12.90
CA LYS A 65 10.39 12.03 13.30
C LYS A 65 9.52 10.80 13.09
N PRO A 66 8.79 10.33 14.12
CA PRO A 66 7.89 9.18 13.98
C PRO A 66 6.79 9.43 12.94
N VAL A 67 6.51 8.40 12.14
CA VAL A 67 5.36 8.36 11.21
C VAL A 67 4.42 7.23 11.57
N THR A 68 3.20 7.28 11.06
CA THR A 68 2.17 6.26 11.29
C THR A 68 2.05 5.36 10.07
N LEU A 69 2.26 4.06 10.25
CA LEU A 69 1.96 3.06 9.24
C LEU A 69 0.49 2.64 9.36
N THR A 70 -0.15 2.42 8.21
CA THR A 70 -1.52 1.92 8.13
C THR A 70 -1.59 0.66 7.28
N GLY A 71 -2.55 -0.20 7.59
CA GLY A 71 -2.76 -1.47 6.92
C GLY A 71 -2.58 -2.66 7.84
N THR A 72 -2.48 -3.85 7.25
CA THR A 72 -2.35 -5.12 7.98
C THR A 72 -0.89 -5.59 7.96
N PRO A 73 -0.19 -5.65 9.12
CA PRO A 73 1.18 -6.15 9.16
C PRO A 73 1.28 -7.59 8.66
N VAL A 74 2.31 -7.85 7.88
CA VAL A 74 2.63 -9.19 7.36
C VAL A 74 3.72 -9.82 8.20
N ASN A 75 3.56 -11.10 8.55
CA ASN A 75 4.52 -11.86 9.36
C ASN A 75 5.11 -13.03 8.59
N VAL A 76 6.32 -13.43 8.98
CA VAL A 76 6.97 -14.64 8.45
C VAL A 76 6.12 -15.88 8.76
N GLY A 77 6.00 -16.77 7.79
CA GLY A 77 5.25 -18.03 7.89
C GLY A 77 3.79 -17.94 7.43
N GLN A 78 3.23 -16.74 7.26
CA GLN A 78 1.87 -16.60 6.75
C GLN A 78 1.82 -16.62 5.22
N LYS A 79 0.64 -16.90 4.68
CA LYS A 79 0.36 -16.72 3.24
C LYS A 79 0.49 -15.25 2.88
N ALA A 80 1.26 -14.95 1.86
CA ALA A 80 1.41 -13.58 1.37
C ALA A 80 0.05 -13.05 0.88
N PRO A 81 -0.43 -11.90 1.37
CA PRO A 81 -1.63 -11.27 0.86
C PRO A 81 -1.47 -10.93 -0.63
N ASP A 82 -2.48 -11.21 -1.43
CA ASP A 82 -2.49 -10.75 -2.82
C ASP A 82 -2.71 -9.23 -2.86
N PHE A 83 -2.18 -8.59 -3.87
CA PHE A 83 -2.36 -7.16 -4.14
C PHE A 83 -2.47 -6.93 -5.64
N GLU A 84 -3.02 -5.79 -6.03
CA GLU A 84 -3.04 -5.33 -7.41
C GLU A 84 -2.38 -3.95 -7.51
N VAL A 85 -1.37 -3.83 -8.37
CA VAL A 85 -0.59 -2.62 -8.63
C VAL A 85 -0.48 -2.36 -10.12
N VAL A 86 0.03 -1.20 -10.53
CA VAL A 86 0.07 -0.78 -11.93
C VAL A 86 1.51 -0.84 -12.47
N ALA A 87 1.69 -1.53 -13.58
CA ALA A 87 2.99 -1.58 -14.28
C ALA A 87 3.23 -0.32 -15.13
N ASN A 88 4.46 -0.19 -15.65
CA ASN A 88 4.90 0.97 -16.44
C ASN A 88 4.19 1.12 -17.80
N ASP A 89 3.48 0.11 -18.26
CA ASP A 89 2.60 0.10 -19.44
C ASP A 89 1.12 0.31 -19.08
N LEU A 90 0.83 0.59 -17.82
CA LEU A 90 -0.50 0.76 -17.24
C LEU A 90 -1.31 -0.53 -17.07
N SER A 91 -0.73 -1.69 -17.32
CA SER A 91 -1.38 -2.98 -17.04
C SER A 91 -1.46 -3.22 -15.53
N ALA A 92 -2.52 -3.94 -15.10
CA ALA A 92 -2.65 -4.38 -13.71
C ALA A 92 -1.76 -5.62 -13.48
N VAL A 93 -1.03 -5.62 -12.38
CA VAL A 93 -0.15 -6.71 -11.94
C VAL A 93 -0.55 -7.14 -10.54
N LYS A 94 -0.73 -8.45 -10.34
CA LYS A 94 -1.02 -9.07 -9.04
C LYS A 94 0.15 -9.91 -8.57
N LEU A 95 0.30 -10.09 -7.25
CA LEU A 95 1.28 -11.03 -6.72
C LEU A 95 1.00 -12.46 -7.24
N SER A 96 -0.26 -12.84 -7.33
CA SER A 96 -0.68 -14.14 -7.89
C SER A 96 -0.21 -14.40 -9.32
N SER A 97 0.13 -13.37 -10.09
CA SER A 97 0.72 -13.51 -11.44
C SER A 97 2.13 -14.11 -11.42
N PHE A 98 2.78 -14.12 -10.24
CA PHE A 98 4.12 -14.70 -10.02
C PHE A 98 4.07 -16.03 -9.28
N ALA A 99 2.92 -16.70 -9.24
CA ALA A 99 2.79 -18.01 -8.61
C ALA A 99 3.85 -19.00 -9.12
N GLY A 100 4.46 -19.76 -8.20
CA GLY A 100 5.55 -20.70 -8.52
C GLY A 100 6.94 -20.07 -8.63
N LYS A 101 7.07 -18.74 -8.42
CA LYS A 101 8.35 -18.03 -8.35
C LYS A 101 8.62 -17.54 -6.94
N THR A 102 9.89 -17.38 -6.59
CA THR A 102 10.31 -16.66 -5.40
C THR A 102 10.30 -15.17 -5.72
N CYS A 103 9.62 -14.35 -4.89
CA CYS A 103 9.51 -12.92 -5.09
C CYS A 103 10.27 -12.17 -3.99
N ILE A 104 11.18 -11.28 -4.37
CA ILE A 104 11.70 -10.22 -3.51
C ILE A 104 10.84 -8.99 -3.78
N ILE A 105 10.13 -8.49 -2.76
CA ILE A 105 9.26 -7.34 -2.87
C ILE A 105 9.86 -6.23 -2.03
N ALA A 106 10.40 -5.20 -2.66
CA ALA A 106 10.93 -4.01 -2.01
C ALA A 106 9.93 -2.86 -2.14
N SER A 107 9.52 -2.26 -1.03
CA SER A 107 8.75 -1.02 -1.04
C SER A 107 9.64 0.17 -0.73
N VAL A 108 9.48 1.23 -1.50
CA VAL A 108 10.26 2.46 -1.36
C VAL A 108 9.35 3.69 -1.39
N PRO A 109 9.72 4.77 -0.69
CA PRO A 109 8.95 6.03 -0.72
C PRO A 109 8.81 6.63 -2.12
N SER A 110 9.91 6.78 -2.85
CA SER A 110 9.92 7.28 -4.23
C SER A 110 11.27 7.02 -4.89
N LEU A 111 11.24 6.55 -6.13
CA LEU A 111 12.44 6.30 -6.96
C LEU A 111 13.26 7.57 -7.23
N ASP A 112 12.64 8.74 -7.12
CA ASP A 112 13.31 10.05 -7.29
C ASP A 112 14.14 10.47 -6.06
N THR A 113 14.24 9.62 -5.01
CA THR A 113 15.07 9.88 -3.82
C THR A 113 16.36 9.09 -3.86
N SER A 114 17.46 9.66 -3.35
CA SER A 114 18.81 9.08 -3.44
C SER A 114 18.93 7.65 -2.89
N VAL A 115 18.35 7.39 -1.72
CA VAL A 115 18.45 6.06 -1.08
C VAL A 115 17.61 5.03 -1.85
N CYS A 116 16.44 5.40 -2.39
CA CYS A 116 15.61 4.50 -3.18
C CYS A 116 16.25 4.19 -4.54
N ASP A 117 16.92 5.18 -5.16
CA ASP A 117 17.71 4.99 -6.39
C ASP A 117 18.83 3.97 -6.15
N ILE A 118 19.63 4.15 -5.09
CA ILE A 118 20.71 3.23 -4.72
C ILE A 118 20.16 1.83 -4.46
N GLU A 119 19.12 1.71 -3.66
CA GLU A 119 18.50 0.42 -3.32
C GLU A 119 18.03 -0.32 -4.56
N THR A 120 17.28 0.37 -5.44
CA THR A 120 16.70 -0.28 -6.61
C THR A 120 17.76 -0.68 -7.61
N ARG A 121 18.83 0.11 -7.79
CA ARG A 121 19.98 -0.26 -8.60
C ARG A 121 20.70 -1.47 -8.06
N ARG A 122 20.91 -1.53 -6.74
CA ARG A 122 21.55 -2.68 -6.09
C ARG A 122 20.73 -3.95 -6.24
N PHE A 123 19.42 -3.88 -6.03
CA PHE A 123 18.55 -5.02 -6.30
C PHE A 123 18.54 -5.42 -7.78
N ASN A 124 18.65 -4.48 -8.71
CA ASN A 124 18.77 -4.78 -10.13
C ASN A 124 20.08 -5.52 -10.48
N GLU A 125 21.18 -5.17 -9.83
CA GLU A 125 22.46 -5.87 -10.00
C GLU A 125 22.40 -7.29 -9.42
N GLU A 126 21.85 -7.42 -8.20
CA GLU A 126 21.70 -8.74 -7.55
C GLU A 126 20.73 -9.63 -8.31
N ALA A 127 19.61 -9.10 -8.79
CA ALA A 127 18.62 -9.83 -9.60
C ALA A 127 19.26 -10.44 -10.87
N GLY A 128 20.23 -9.75 -11.47
CA GLY A 128 20.98 -10.28 -12.62
C GLY A 128 21.85 -11.49 -12.31
N LYS A 129 22.15 -11.75 -11.02
CA LYS A 129 22.95 -12.89 -10.54
C LYS A 129 22.07 -14.03 -10.02
N LEU A 130 20.78 -13.77 -9.77
CA LEU A 130 19.81 -14.75 -9.29
C LEU A 130 19.25 -15.57 -10.45
N GLY A 131 18.80 -16.79 -10.17
CA GLY A 131 18.20 -17.66 -11.17
C GLY A 131 16.86 -17.15 -11.71
N GLY A 132 16.43 -17.63 -12.86
CA GLY A 132 15.19 -17.21 -13.54
C GLY A 132 13.88 -17.47 -12.77
N ASP A 133 13.94 -18.23 -11.69
CA ASP A 133 12.82 -18.50 -10.79
C ASP A 133 12.60 -17.42 -9.73
N ILE A 134 13.47 -16.40 -9.69
CA ILE A 134 13.40 -15.29 -8.74
C ILE A 134 13.00 -14.01 -9.46
N VAL A 135 12.01 -13.32 -8.93
CA VAL A 135 11.51 -12.04 -9.44
C VAL A 135 11.74 -10.97 -8.39
N VAL A 136 12.25 -9.82 -8.81
CA VAL A 136 12.40 -8.64 -7.94
C VAL A 136 11.40 -7.58 -8.35
N LEU A 137 10.56 -7.18 -7.40
CA LEU A 137 9.53 -6.17 -7.55
C LEU A 137 9.90 -4.97 -6.67
N THR A 138 9.98 -3.77 -7.24
CA THR A 138 10.09 -2.52 -6.48
C THR A 138 8.79 -1.76 -6.59
N ILE A 139 8.14 -1.52 -5.46
CA ILE A 139 6.82 -0.89 -5.39
C ILE A 139 6.94 0.48 -4.73
N SER A 140 6.37 1.51 -5.36
CA SER A 140 6.28 2.86 -4.82
C SER A 140 4.94 3.52 -5.14
N MET A 141 4.70 4.72 -4.58
CA MET A 141 3.53 5.54 -4.93
C MET A 141 3.77 6.43 -6.14
N ASP A 142 4.96 6.36 -6.75
CA ASP A 142 5.27 7.10 -7.98
C ASP A 142 4.33 6.68 -9.11
N LEU A 143 3.96 7.63 -9.96
CA LEU A 143 3.15 7.31 -11.15
C LEU A 143 3.91 6.41 -12.11
N PRO A 144 3.24 5.50 -12.83
CA PRO A 144 3.89 4.59 -13.80
C PRO A 144 4.76 5.31 -14.83
N PHE A 145 4.36 6.52 -15.23
CA PHE A 145 5.12 7.34 -16.17
C PHE A 145 6.45 7.82 -15.58
N ALA A 146 6.48 8.21 -14.31
CA ALA A 146 7.69 8.60 -13.59
C ALA A 146 8.61 7.40 -13.41
N GLN A 147 8.08 6.26 -12.98
CA GLN A 147 8.84 5.00 -12.87
C GLN A 147 9.44 4.59 -14.20
N LYS A 148 8.67 4.63 -15.29
CA LYS A 148 9.15 4.31 -16.64
C LYS A 148 10.32 5.20 -17.08
N ARG A 149 10.19 6.52 -16.85
CA ARG A 149 11.26 7.49 -17.15
C ARG A 149 12.51 7.20 -16.33
N TRP A 150 12.35 6.97 -15.02
CA TRP A 150 13.46 6.66 -14.13
C TRP A 150 14.16 5.35 -14.53
N CYS A 151 13.41 4.26 -14.77
CA CYS A 151 13.96 2.97 -15.23
C CYS A 151 14.80 3.13 -16.50
N GLY A 152 14.31 3.91 -17.49
CA GLY A 152 15.03 4.18 -18.72
C GLY A 152 16.35 4.92 -18.48
N ALA A 153 16.33 5.96 -17.64
CA ALA A 153 17.53 6.73 -17.29
C ALA A 153 18.53 5.93 -16.43
N ALA A 154 18.02 5.07 -15.52
CA ALA A 154 18.83 4.28 -14.63
C ALA A 154 19.36 2.96 -15.24
N GLY A 155 18.90 2.58 -16.42
CA GLY A 155 19.31 1.34 -17.09
C GLY A 155 18.79 0.07 -16.39
N ILE A 156 17.65 0.13 -15.69
CA ILE A 156 17.05 -0.98 -14.96
C ILE A 156 16.46 -2.01 -15.92
N LYS A 157 16.83 -3.29 -15.76
CA LYS A 157 16.43 -4.39 -16.65
C LYS A 157 15.92 -5.63 -15.91
N ASN A 158 16.40 -5.86 -14.68
CA ASN A 158 16.17 -7.09 -13.93
C ASN A 158 15.15 -6.92 -12.78
N VAL A 159 14.70 -5.68 -12.54
CA VAL A 159 13.68 -5.34 -11.53
C VAL A 159 12.44 -4.83 -12.23
N GLN A 160 11.27 -5.24 -11.78
CA GLN A 160 9.99 -4.65 -12.20
C GLN A 160 9.63 -3.55 -11.21
N THR A 161 9.51 -2.31 -11.72
CA THR A 161 8.95 -1.20 -10.92
C THR A 161 7.44 -1.14 -11.10
N LEU A 162 6.72 -1.06 -10.00
CA LEU A 162 5.27 -1.16 -9.94
C LEU A 162 4.71 -0.02 -9.09
N SER A 163 3.60 0.54 -9.49
CA SER A 163 2.97 1.69 -8.84
C SER A 163 1.72 1.28 -8.04
N ASP A 164 1.70 1.60 -6.76
CA ASP A 164 0.56 1.40 -5.87
C ASP A 164 -0.30 2.69 -5.72
N HIS A 165 -0.11 3.67 -6.63
CA HIS A 165 -0.72 5.01 -6.53
C HIS A 165 -2.24 5.01 -6.57
N ARG A 166 -2.85 4.05 -7.29
CA ARG A 166 -4.28 4.06 -7.59
C ARG A 166 -5.12 3.62 -6.39
N ASP A 167 -4.88 2.41 -5.89
CA ASP A 167 -5.76 1.76 -4.93
C ASP A 167 -5.10 1.53 -3.56
N VAL A 168 -3.78 1.81 -3.44
CA VAL A 168 -3.00 1.55 -2.22
C VAL A 168 -3.14 0.09 -1.75
N SER A 169 -3.28 -0.81 -2.72
CA SER A 169 -3.59 -2.22 -2.50
C SER A 169 -2.46 -2.93 -1.75
N PHE A 170 -1.21 -2.73 -2.22
CA PHE A 170 -0.03 -3.30 -1.58
C PHE A 170 0.23 -2.64 -0.22
N GLY A 171 0.26 -1.31 -0.14
CA GLY A 171 0.55 -0.58 1.10
C GLY A 171 -0.39 -0.94 2.23
N SER A 172 -1.69 -1.12 1.92
CA SER A 172 -2.71 -1.54 2.88
C SER A 172 -2.59 -3.02 3.27
N ALA A 173 -2.35 -3.91 2.29
CA ALA A 173 -2.27 -5.36 2.53
C ALA A 173 -1.01 -5.76 3.31
N TYR A 174 0.07 -4.98 3.19
CA TYR A 174 1.36 -5.25 3.84
C TYR A 174 1.67 -4.33 5.03
N GLY A 175 0.76 -3.40 5.37
CA GLY A 175 0.91 -2.53 6.53
C GLY A 175 2.06 -1.53 6.43
N VAL A 176 2.40 -1.10 5.21
CA VAL A 176 3.55 -0.21 4.95
C VAL A 176 3.16 1.16 4.40
N LEU A 177 1.86 1.50 4.37
CA LEU A 177 1.42 2.83 3.94
C LEU A 177 1.68 3.85 5.05
N ILE A 178 2.44 4.89 4.76
CA ILE A 178 2.66 6.04 5.65
C ILE A 178 1.44 6.96 5.52
N LYS A 179 0.68 7.08 6.61
CA LYS A 179 -0.58 7.82 6.66
C LYS A 179 -0.40 9.30 6.29
N GLU A 180 0.57 9.94 6.90
CA GLU A 180 0.80 11.39 6.79
C GLU A 180 1.27 11.82 5.40
N LEU A 181 1.98 10.94 4.69
CA LEU A 181 2.64 11.26 3.43
C LEU A 181 2.00 10.60 2.22
N ARG A 182 1.16 9.58 2.42
CA ARG A 182 0.66 8.70 1.36
C ARG A 182 1.78 8.14 0.48
N LEU A 183 2.89 7.80 1.13
CA LEU A 183 4.04 7.10 0.55
C LEU A 183 4.15 5.71 1.19
N LEU A 184 4.93 4.84 0.59
CA LEU A 184 5.25 3.56 1.20
C LEU A 184 6.48 3.72 2.12
N ALA A 185 6.45 3.03 3.25
CA ALA A 185 7.64 2.87 4.08
C ALA A 185 8.65 1.97 3.36
N ARG A 186 9.93 2.14 3.68
CA ARG A 186 10.97 1.23 3.18
C ARG A 186 10.86 -0.12 3.88
N ALA A 187 10.55 -1.15 3.09
CA ALA A 187 10.48 -2.51 3.60
C ALA A 187 10.84 -3.53 2.51
N VAL A 188 11.32 -4.70 2.93
CA VAL A 188 11.61 -5.82 2.03
C VAL A 188 10.92 -7.07 2.54
N PHE A 189 10.25 -7.76 1.62
CA PHE A 189 9.60 -9.04 1.87
C PHE A 189 10.15 -10.08 0.90
N VAL A 190 10.35 -11.31 1.38
CA VAL A 190 10.65 -12.45 0.52
C VAL A 190 9.48 -13.43 0.61
N VAL A 191 8.92 -13.78 -0.54
CA VAL A 191 7.81 -14.73 -0.68
C VAL A 191 8.30 -15.92 -1.48
N ASP A 192 8.11 -17.14 -0.97
CA ASP A 192 8.54 -18.36 -1.65
C ASP A 192 7.60 -18.79 -2.79
N LYS A 193 8.00 -19.86 -3.50
CA LYS A 193 7.23 -20.44 -4.61
C LYS A 193 5.83 -20.92 -4.21
N ALA A 194 5.62 -21.24 -2.93
CA ALA A 194 4.31 -21.62 -2.39
C ALA A 194 3.47 -20.40 -1.98
N GLY A 195 4.00 -19.18 -2.13
CA GLY A 195 3.36 -17.94 -1.74
C GLY A 195 3.33 -17.71 -0.22
N VAL A 196 4.33 -18.24 0.50
CA VAL A 196 4.50 -18.03 1.95
C VAL A 196 5.58 -16.99 2.17
N VAL A 197 5.34 -16.07 3.09
CA VAL A 197 6.32 -15.04 3.49
C VAL A 197 7.45 -15.71 4.28
N ARG A 198 8.69 -15.55 3.83
CA ARG A 198 9.89 -16.12 4.45
C ARG A 198 10.78 -15.10 5.10
N TYR A 199 10.69 -13.86 4.70
CA TYR A 199 11.43 -12.76 5.28
C TYR A 199 10.61 -11.48 5.29
N VAL A 200 10.76 -10.69 6.35
CA VAL A 200 10.16 -9.36 6.50
C VAL A 200 11.19 -8.45 7.15
N GLN A 201 11.46 -7.32 6.53
CA GLN A 201 12.21 -6.23 7.12
C GLN A 201 11.47 -4.92 6.86
N ILE A 202 11.07 -4.21 7.91
CA ILE A 202 10.66 -2.81 7.86
C ILE A 202 11.84 -1.99 8.35
N VAL A 203 12.34 -1.07 7.53
CA VAL A 203 13.51 -0.25 7.86
C VAL A 203 13.08 0.86 8.81
N PRO A 204 13.66 0.95 10.04
CA PRO A 204 13.19 1.88 11.07
C PRO A 204 13.35 3.36 10.69
N GLU A 205 14.39 3.72 9.92
CA GLU A 205 14.57 5.08 9.39
C GLU A 205 14.50 5.04 7.85
N ILE A 206 13.53 5.74 7.28
CA ILE A 206 13.25 5.74 5.84
C ILE A 206 14.48 6.11 5.00
N ALA A 207 15.34 6.95 5.55
CA ALA A 207 16.56 7.43 4.88
C ALA A 207 17.74 6.44 4.94
N THR A 208 17.56 5.23 5.45
CA THR A 208 18.60 4.18 5.48
C THR A 208 18.27 3.03 4.54
N GLU A 209 19.31 2.36 4.03
CA GLU A 209 19.19 1.19 3.17
C GLU A 209 18.75 -0.06 3.97
N PRO A 210 18.11 -1.05 3.31
CA PRO A 210 17.80 -2.34 3.93
C PRO A 210 19.06 -3.21 4.08
N ASP A 211 18.96 -4.28 4.87
CA ASP A 211 20.00 -5.31 4.96
C ASP A 211 19.91 -6.28 3.76
N TYR A 212 20.62 -5.96 2.70
CA TYR A 212 20.68 -6.77 1.48
C TYR A 212 21.21 -8.19 1.73
N ASN A 213 22.18 -8.34 2.67
CA ASN A 213 22.77 -9.64 2.95
C ASN A 213 21.76 -10.57 3.61
N ALA A 214 20.96 -10.04 4.54
CA ALA A 214 19.88 -10.80 5.17
C ALA A 214 18.79 -11.20 4.14
N VAL A 215 18.40 -10.28 3.23
CA VAL A 215 17.46 -10.58 2.14
C VAL A 215 17.98 -11.69 1.23
N LEU A 216 19.23 -11.56 0.75
CA LEU A 216 19.86 -12.54 -0.17
C LEU A 216 20.10 -13.89 0.52
N LYS A 217 20.41 -13.88 1.83
CA LYS A 217 20.50 -15.11 2.62
C LYS A 217 19.15 -15.81 2.67
N ALA A 218 18.07 -15.09 3.00
CA ALA A 218 16.73 -15.67 3.06
C ALA A 218 16.30 -16.28 1.72
N VAL A 219 16.69 -15.66 0.59
CA VAL A 219 16.42 -16.22 -0.75
C VAL A 219 17.21 -17.50 -1.04
N LYS A 220 18.46 -17.58 -0.58
CA LYS A 220 19.32 -18.77 -0.79
C LYS A 220 18.91 -19.98 0.04
N GLU A 221 18.16 -19.77 1.11
CA GLU A 221 17.66 -20.81 2.00
C GLU A 221 16.33 -21.42 1.52
N LEU A 222 15.78 -20.96 0.37
CA LEU A 222 14.53 -21.44 -0.26
C LEU A 222 14.80 -22.47 -1.37
#